data_4e2093eeeb73767f4a8e9848d162f5a2
#
_entry.id   4e2093eeeb73767f4a8e9848d162f5a2
#
_cell.length_a   1.000
_cell.length_b   1.000
_cell.length_c   1.000
_cell.angle_alpha   90.00
_cell.angle_beta   90.00
_cell.angle_gamma   90.00
#
_symmetry.space_group_name_H-M   'P 1'
#
loop_
_entity.id
_entity.type
_entity.pdbx_description
1 polymer ?
#
loop_
_entity_poly.entity_id
_entity_poly.type
_entity_poly.pdbx_seq_one_letter_code
_entity_poly.pdbx_strand_id
1 'polypeptide(L)'
;IFNLSYTQAMLVQFCFFTAYALMSIPAGKLVEKIGYKGGVIGGFLIAAFGCILFYPAASSASYPIFLGALFILATGIVLLQVAGNPYVTLLAKPGKESATLTLIQAFNSLATTIAPPLGAAMIFVDANASLAERISSVQMPYLGLAGFMILLAVTVAMIKLPDARQIAQAETEHNHDGKTSVWQYKHMVLGAVGIFCYVGGEVAIGSMMVNVLEKVAGLDHEKAANYLALYWGGAMVGRFAGTFIMDKVKANQLLAFNASVAGALIVLAIVSGGKVAMWSLLAIGLFNSIMFPTIFSLGTHGLGKYTSQASGIICSAIVGGALIPVAQGAFADTIGLLPAYFVSAICYAYIVFFALKGYKVDEKTA
;
A
#
# COMPACT_ATOMS: atom_id res chain seq x y z
N ILE A 1 -15.92 -21.54 7.95
CA ILE A 1 -17.24 -21.12 7.41
C ILE A 1 -17.29 -21.44 5.91
N PHE A 2 -16.30 -21.03 5.14
CA PHE A 2 -16.22 -21.27 3.70
C PHE A 2 -15.17 -22.36 3.41
N ASN A 3 -15.56 -23.45 2.75
CA ASN A 3 -14.59 -24.43 2.24
C ASN A 3 -14.04 -23.91 0.90
N LEU A 4 -13.10 -22.97 0.96
CA LEU A 4 -12.57 -22.30 -0.23
C LEU A 4 -11.51 -23.16 -0.94
N SER A 5 -11.58 -23.21 -2.28
CA SER A 5 -10.47 -23.66 -3.10
C SER A 5 -9.32 -22.62 -3.06
N TYR A 6 -8.11 -23.03 -3.45
CA TYR A 6 -6.97 -22.10 -3.55
C TYR A 6 -7.28 -20.89 -4.45
N THR A 7 -7.96 -21.12 -5.58
CA THR A 7 -8.39 -20.04 -6.48
C THR A 7 -9.35 -19.07 -5.80
N GLN A 8 -10.31 -19.58 -5.04
CA GLN A 8 -11.23 -18.72 -4.28
C GLN A 8 -10.51 -17.92 -3.19
N ALA A 9 -9.54 -18.51 -2.48
CA ALA A 9 -8.73 -17.78 -1.51
C ALA A 9 -7.94 -16.62 -2.18
N MET A 10 -7.42 -16.84 -3.39
CA MET A 10 -6.76 -15.80 -4.16
C MET A 10 -7.68 -14.67 -4.63
N LEU A 11 -8.99 -14.94 -4.83
CA LEU A 11 -9.97 -13.91 -5.18
C LEU A 11 -10.13 -12.86 -4.08
N VAL A 12 -9.84 -13.16 -2.82
CA VAL A 12 -9.87 -12.23 -1.70
C VAL A 12 -8.85 -11.09 -1.95
N GLN A 13 -7.61 -11.46 -2.24
CA GLN A 13 -6.55 -10.50 -2.54
C GLN A 13 -6.82 -9.75 -3.86
N PHE A 14 -7.27 -10.45 -4.89
CA PHE A 14 -7.64 -9.86 -6.17
C PHE A 14 -8.77 -8.84 -6.02
N CYS A 15 -9.80 -9.13 -5.24
CA CYS A 15 -10.91 -8.23 -4.94
C CYS A 15 -10.42 -6.92 -4.29
N PHE A 16 -9.49 -7.03 -3.33
CA PHE A 16 -8.90 -5.87 -2.67
C PHE A 16 -8.17 -4.94 -3.65
N PHE A 17 -7.27 -5.48 -4.47
CA PHE A 17 -6.54 -4.69 -5.47
C PHE A 17 -7.43 -4.16 -6.59
N THR A 18 -8.51 -4.89 -6.93
CA THR A 18 -9.51 -4.41 -7.90
C THR A 18 -10.23 -3.16 -7.39
N ALA A 19 -10.52 -3.08 -6.09
CA ALA A 19 -11.06 -1.85 -5.51
C ALA A 19 -10.11 -0.66 -5.72
N TYR A 20 -8.80 -0.83 -5.55
CA TYR A 20 -7.84 0.24 -5.87
C TYR A 20 -7.85 0.62 -7.34
N ALA A 21 -7.86 -0.36 -8.25
CA ALA A 21 -7.87 -0.09 -9.68
C ALA A 21 -9.11 0.71 -10.13
N LEU A 22 -10.28 0.32 -9.64
CA LEU A 22 -11.57 0.87 -10.09
C LEU A 22 -11.98 2.13 -9.35
N MET A 23 -11.76 2.17 -8.02
CA MET A 23 -12.33 3.20 -7.15
C MET A 23 -11.41 4.38 -6.88
N SER A 24 -10.08 4.27 -7.10
CA SER A 24 -9.14 5.34 -6.76
C SER A 24 -9.36 6.61 -7.60
N ILE A 25 -9.56 6.48 -8.90
CA ILE A 25 -9.80 7.66 -9.77
C ILE A 25 -11.15 8.33 -9.45
N PRO A 26 -12.28 7.60 -9.32
CA PRO A 26 -13.52 8.18 -8.80
C PRO A 26 -13.37 8.83 -7.42
N ALA A 27 -12.61 8.21 -6.51
CA ALA A 27 -12.34 8.77 -5.19
C ALA A 27 -11.57 10.10 -5.27
N GLY A 28 -10.58 10.22 -6.16
CA GLY A 28 -9.86 11.48 -6.39
C GLY A 28 -10.79 12.63 -6.83
N LYS A 29 -11.69 12.34 -7.76
CA LYS A 29 -12.73 13.32 -8.21
C LYS A 29 -13.74 13.65 -7.10
N LEU A 30 -14.06 12.67 -6.26
CA LEU A 30 -14.95 12.89 -5.11
C LEU A 30 -14.26 13.81 -4.08
N VAL A 31 -13.01 13.54 -3.73
CA VAL A 31 -12.21 14.35 -2.78
C VAL A 31 -12.06 15.79 -3.28
N GLU A 32 -11.88 16.00 -4.58
CA GLU A 32 -11.85 17.33 -5.17
C GLU A 32 -13.13 18.11 -4.86
N LYS A 33 -14.31 17.47 -4.90
CA LYS A 33 -15.62 18.08 -4.65
C LYS A 33 -15.89 18.30 -3.16
N ILE A 34 -15.71 17.25 -2.32
CA ILE A 34 -16.08 17.28 -0.90
C ILE A 34 -14.95 17.70 0.03
N GLY A 35 -13.72 17.83 -0.48
CA GLY A 35 -12.51 18.14 0.26
C GLY A 35 -11.90 16.95 0.98
N TYR A 36 -10.65 17.11 1.43
CA TYR A 36 -9.91 16.04 2.08
C TYR A 36 -10.56 15.56 3.38
N LYS A 37 -11.02 16.47 4.23
CA LYS A 37 -11.75 16.13 5.47
C LYS A 37 -13.01 15.30 5.17
N GLY A 38 -13.80 15.73 4.18
CA GLY A 38 -14.98 15.01 3.72
C GLY A 38 -14.63 13.62 3.17
N GLY A 39 -13.52 13.51 2.43
CA GLY A 39 -13.01 12.25 1.92
C GLY A 39 -12.62 11.27 3.04
N VAL A 40 -11.94 11.75 4.09
CA VAL A 40 -11.58 10.93 5.24
C VAL A 40 -12.82 10.44 5.99
N ILE A 41 -13.79 11.32 6.27
CA ILE A 41 -15.05 10.94 6.93
C ILE A 41 -15.80 9.92 6.09
N GLY A 42 -15.96 10.18 4.78
CA GLY A 42 -16.63 9.28 3.84
C GLY A 42 -15.93 7.92 3.75
N GLY A 43 -14.61 7.91 3.74
CA GLY A 43 -13.81 6.69 3.73
C GLY A 43 -14.05 5.81 4.96
N PHE A 44 -14.05 6.40 6.17
CA PHE A 44 -14.38 5.68 7.40
C PHE A 44 -15.82 5.13 7.38
N LEU A 45 -16.80 5.90 6.91
CA LEU A 45 -18.20 5.47 6.86
C LEU A 45 -18.42 4.35 5.84
N ILE A 46 -17.79 4.42 4.66
CA ILE A 46 -17.86 3.35 3.65
C ILE A 46 -17.17 2.08 4.18
N ALA A 47 -16.01 2.22 4.82
CA ALA A 47 -15.32 1.08 5.41
C ALA A 47 -16.12 0.44 6.56
N ALA A 48 -16.75 1.25 7.41
CA ALA A 48 -17.65 0.77 8.46
C ALA A 48 -18.84 0.01 7.88
N PHE A 49 -19.45 0.52 6.81
CA PHE A 49 -20.53 -0.18 6.10
C PHE A 49 -20.07 -1.51 5.53
N GLY A 50 -18.88 -1.56 4.91
CA GLY A 50 -18.26 -2.81 4.47
C GLY A 50 -18.09 -3.81 5.63
N CYS A 51 -17.61 -3.36 6.80
CA CYS A 51 -17.50 -4.21 7.98
C CYS A 51 -18.84 -4.74 8.47
N ILE A 52 -19.91 -3.94 8.45
CA ILE A 52 -21.27 -4.37 8.84
C ILE A 52 -21.78 -5.47 7.89
N LEU A 53 -21.47 -5.41 6.59
CA LEU A 53 -21.88 -6.39 5.61
C LEU A 53 -21.24 -7.78 5.82
N PHE A 54 -20.16 -7.90 6.58
CA PHE A 54 -19.63 -9.20 6.99
C PHE A 54 -20.58 -9.96 7.90
N TYR A 55 -21.46 -9.26 8.62
CA TYR A 55 -22.48 -9.92 9.46
C TYR A 55 -23.44 -10.81 8.65
N PRO A 56 -24.19 -10.29 7.65
CA PRO A 56 -25.03 -11.15 6.80
C PRO A 56 -24.21 -12.12 5.95
N ALA A 57 -22.99 -11.78 5.54
CA ALA A 57 -22.13 -12.67 4.78
C ALA A 57 -21.77 -13.93 5.58
N ALA A 58 -21.45 -13.79 6.85
CA ALA A 58 -21.14 -14.90 7.75
C ALA A 58 -22.41 -15.71 8.10
N SER A 59 -23.54 -15.02 8.40
CA SER A 59 -24.81 -15.68 8.73
C SER A 59 -25.35 -16.55 7.59
N SER A 60 -25.23 -16.09 6.35
CA SER A 60 -25.69 -16.81 5.15
C SER A 60 -24.65 -17.78 4.58
N ALA A 61 -23.44 -17.81 5.16
CA ALA A 61 -22.29 -18.55 4.62
C ALA A 61 -22.09 -18.28 3.11
N SER A 62 -22.36 -17.06 2.65
CA SER A 62 -22.32 -16.69 1.24
C SER A 62 -20.98 -16.03 0.89
N TYR A 63 -20.16 -16.75 0.15
CA TYR A 63 -18.86 -16.23 -0.31
C TYR A 63 -18.98 -15.01 -1.25
N PRO A 64 -19.95 -14.91 -2.20
CA PRO A 64 -20.15 -13.70 -2.98
C PRO A 64 -20.49 -12.47 -2.14
N ILE A 65 -21.31 -12.61 -1.10
CA ILE A 65 -21.61 -11.49 -0.18
C ILE A 65 -20.35 -11.08 0.60
N PHE A 66 -19.54 -12.06 1.01
CA PHE A 66 -18.25 -11.81 1.66
C PHE A 66 -17.30 -11.00 0.76
N LEU A 67 -17.17 -11.38 -0.51
CA LEU A 67 -16.37 -10.60 -1.47
C LEU A 67 -16.93 -9.19 -1.71
N GLY A 68 -18.24 -9.05 -1.79
CA GLY A 68 -18.91 -7.74 -1.89
C GLY A 68 -18.64 -6.85 -0.67
N ALA A 69 -18.74 -7.40 0.53
CA ALA A 69 -18.41 -6.72 1.79
C ALA A 69 -16.93 -6.27 1.80
N LEU A 70 -16.02 -7.16 1.37
CA LEU A 70 -14.60 -6.85 1.26
C LEU A 70 -14.33 -5.75 0.22
N PHE A 71 -14.99 -5.77 -0.93
CA PHE A 71 -14.85 -4.73 -1.96
C PHE A 71 -15.30 -3.37 -1.44
N ILE A 72 -16.42 -3.31 -0.70
CA ILE A 72 -16.92 -2.07 -0.11
C ILE A 72 -15.97 -1.58 0.98
N LEU A 73 -15.47 -2.47 1.86
CA LEU A 73 -14.47 -2.14 2.86
C LEU A 73 -13.20 -1.57 2.20
N ALA A 74 -12.69 -2.26 1.18
CA ALA A 74 -11.53 -1.82 0.41
C ALA A 74 -11.78 -0.46 -0.26
N THR A 75 -12.98 -0.20 -0.78
CA THR A 75 -13.36 1.11 -1.34
C THR A 75 -13.27 2.22 -0.30
N GLY A 76 -13.70 1.97 0.93
CA GLY A 76 -13.51 2.90 2.04
C GLY A 76 -12.04 3.19 2.33
N ILE A 77 -11.21 2.14 2.37
CA ILE A 77 -9.75 2.26 2.55
C ILE A 77 -9.11 3.05 1.41
N VAL A 78 -9.52 2.79 0.17
CA VAL A 78 -9.06 3.56 -1.01
C VAL A 78 -9.38 5.04 -0.84
N LEU A 79 -10.60 5.40 -0.44
CA LEU A 79 -10.97 6.80 -0.24
C LEU A 79 -10.16 7.44 0.90
N LEU A 80 -9.89 6.70 1.98
CA LEU A 80 -9.01 7.16 3.07
C LEU A 80 -7.59 7.45 2.57
N GLN A 81 -7.02 6.61 1.72
CA GLN A 81 -5.67 6.83 1.20
C GLN A 81 -5.63 7.97 0.18
N VAL A 82 -6.60 8.04 -0.72
CA VAL A 82 -6.70 9.10 -1.74
C VAL A 82 -6.91 10.47 -1.11
N ALA A 83 -7.61 10.55 0.03
CA ALA A 83 -7.79 11.78 0.78
C ALA A 83 -6.66 12.06 1.77
N GLY A 84 -6.24 11.05 2.54
CA GLY A 84 -5.32 11.21 3.66
C GLY A 84 -3.87 11.45 3.24
N ASN A 85 -3.38 10.71 2.25
CA ASN A 85 -1.97 10.85 1.83
C ASN A 85 -1.66 12.28 1.32
N PRO A 86 -2.42 12.86 0.38
CA PRO A 86 -2.14 14.24 -0.06
C PRO A 86 -2.46 15.26 1.03
N TYR A 87 -3.45 15.01 1.89
CA TYR A 87 -3.73 15.91 3.01
C TYR A 87 -2.52 16.07 3.92
N VAL A 88 -1.84 14.96 4.23
CA VAL A 88 -0.60 14.95 5.04
C VAL A 88 0.52 15.70 4.33
N THR A 89 0.73 15.45 3.04
CA THR A 89 1.82 16.11 2.29
C THR A 89 1.60 17.61 2.15
N LEU A 90 0.36 18.06 1.92
CA LEU A 90 0.01 19.47 1.83
C LEU A 90 0.16 20.24 3.15
N LEU A 91 -0.02 19.56 4.29
CA LEU A 91 0.15 20.16 5.63
C LEU A 91 1.58 20.03 6.17
N ALA A 92 2.44 19.27 5.51
CA ALA A 92 3.82 19.09 5.92
C ALA A 92 4.62 20.40 5.74
N LYS A 93 5.68 20.55 6.52
CA LYS A 93 6.62 21.65 6.30
C LYS A 93 7.28 21.49 4.92
N PRO A 94 7.53 22.59 4.17
CA PRO A 94 8.21 22.52 2.89
C PRO A 94 9.52 21.71 2.95
N GLY A 95 9.67 20.75 2.03
CA GLY A 95 10.80 19.82 1.96
C GLY A 95 10.75 18.65 2.96
N LYS A 96 9.68 18.51 3.76
CA LYS A 96 9.46 17.42 4.72
C LYS A 96 8.27 16.52 4.38
N GLU A 97 7.69 16.68 3.21
CA GLU A 97 6.49 15.97 2.75
C GLU A 97 6.68 14.45 2.80
N SER A 98 7.79 13.97 2.23
CA SER A 98 8.14 12.55 2.21
C SER A 98 8.39 12.00 3.62
N ALA A 99 9.12 12.74 4.47
CA ALA A 99 9.41 12.32 5.85
C ALA A 99 8.12 12.24 6.69
N THR A 100 7.24 13.24 6.57
CA THR A 100 5.97 13.30 7.31
C THR A 100 5.05 12.14 6.89
N LEU A 101 4.92 11.88 5.59
CA LEU A 101 4.13 10.77 5.09
C LEU A 101 4.74 9.41 5.50
N THR A 102 6.08 9.30 5.50
CA THR A 102 6.78 8.10 5.95
C THR A 102 6.52 7.80 7.42
N LEU A 103 6.51 8.83 8.28
CA LEU A 103 6.19 8.67 9.70
C LEU A 103 4.77 8.11 9.91
N ILE A 104 3.79 8.65 9.20
CA ILE A 104 2.40 8.16 9.28
C ILE A 104 2.31 6.72 8.77
N GLN A 105 3.00 6.39 7.68
CA GLN A 105 3.06 5.02 7.18
C GLN A 105 3.83 4.07 8.13
N ALA A 106 4.72 4.57 8.99
CA ALA A 106 5.35 3.76 10.03
C ALA A 106 4.33 3.28 11.08
N PHE A 107 3.40 4.15 11.49
CA PHE A 107 2.28 3.75 12.37
C PHE A 107 1.33 2.76 11.69
N ASN A 108 1.08 2.93 10.39
CA ASN A 108 0.33 1.94 9.62
C ASN A 108 1.03 0.57 9.63
N SER A 109 2.36 0.52 9.50
CA SER A 109 3.13 -0.73 9.58
C SER A 109 3.08 -1.37 10.96
N LEU A 110 3.09 -0.56 12.02
CA LEU A 110 2.91 -1.06 13.38
C LEU A 110 1.54 -1.75 13.52
N ALA A 111 0.48 -1.13 12.98
CA ALA A 111 -0.85 -1.73 12.97
C ALA A 111 -0.90 -3.04 12.18
N THR A 112 -0.28 -3.11 11.00
CA THR A 112 -0.23 -4.35 10.20
C THR A 112 0.59 -5.46 10.86
N THR A 113 1.54 -5.11 11.71
CA THR A 113 2.31 -6.09 12.51
C THR A 113 1.48 -6.65 13.68
N ILE A 114 0.64 -5.82 14.30
CA ILE A 114 -0.21 -6.22 15.43
C ILE A 114 -1.49 -6.92 14.97
N ALA A 115 -2.03 -6.57 13.80
CA ALA A 115 -3.31 -7.07 13.31
C ALA A 115 -3.39 -8.59 13.15
N PRO A 116 -2.38 -9.33 12.61
CA PRO A 116 -2.48 -10.79 12.48
C PRO A 116 -2.62 -11.52 13.81
N PRO A 117 -1.77 -11.30 14.84
CA PRO A 117 -1.94 -11.98 16.13
C PRO A 117 -3.24 -11.57 16.83
N LEU A 118 -3.65 -10.30 16.73
CA LEU A 118 -4.92 -9.84 17.29
C LEU A 118 -6.11 -10.50 16.58
N GLY A 119 -6.09 -10.56 15.25
CA GLY A 119 -7.12 -11.22 14.45
C GLY A 119 -7.18 -12.72 14.75
N ALA A 120 -6.02 -13.37 14.89
CA ALA A 120 -5.96 -14.78 15.30
C ALA A 120 -6.63 -14.99 16.66
N ALA A 121 -6.28 -14.16 17.67
CA ALA A 121 -6.87 -14.26 19.00
C ALA A 121 -8.39 -14.03 19.03
N MET A 122 -8.93 -13.24 18.10
CA MET A 122 -10.35 -12.89 18.06
C MET A 122 -11.19 -13.86 17.20
N ILE A 123 -10.61 -14.41 16.12
CA ILE A 123 -11.36 -15.15 15.08
C ILE A 123 -11.16 -16.66 15.20
N PHE A 124 -10.00 -17.13 15.67
CA PHE A 124 -9.76 -18.56 15.82
C PHE A 124 -10.56 -19.11 17.00
N VAL A 125 -11.37 -20.14 16.71
CA VAL A 125 -12.11 -20.94 17.67
C VAL A 125 -11.63 -22.38 17.59
N ASP A 126 -11.89 -23.17 18.65
CA ASP A 126 -11.53 -24.59 18.70
C ASP A 126 -12.03 -25.36 17.46
N ALA A 127 -11.26 -26.38 17.05
CA ALA A 127 -11.62 -27.22 15.91
C ALA A 127 -13.02 -27.87 16.06
N ASN A 128 -13.48 -28.09 17.32
CA ASN A 128 -14.79 -28.65 17.66
C ASN A 128 -15.89 -27.59 17.88
N ALA A 129 -15.57 -26.28 17.64
CA ALA A 129 -16.57 -25.23 17.83
C ALA A 129 -17.77 -25.40 16.93
N SER A 130 -18.95 -25.11 17.46
CA SER A 130 -20.22 -25.13 16.72
C SER A 130 -20.22 -24.14 15.56
N LEU A 131 -21.08 -24.36 14.57
CA LEU A 131 -21.21 -23.41 13.44
C LEU A 131 -21.59 -22.01 13.93
N ALA A 132 -22.42 -21.91 14.96
CA ALA A 132 -22.82 -20.62 15.56
C ALA A 132 -21.61 -19.86 16.17
N GLU A 133 -20.73 -20.57 16.88
CA GLU A 133 -19.50 -19.98 17.42
C GLU A 133 -18.55 -19.52 16.32
N ARG A 134 -18.37 -20.30 15.26
CA ARG A 134 -17.55 -19.92 14.09
C ARG A 134 -18.11 -18.70 13.35
N ILE A 135 -19.42 -18.57 13.25
CA ILE A 135 -20.09 -17.40 12.65
C ILE A 135 -19.87 -16.18 13.55
N SER A 136 -20.15 -16.32 14.85
CA SER A 136 -20.00 -15.23 15.82
C SER A 136 -18.56 -14.74 15.94
N SER A 137 -17.56 -15.62 15.84
CA SER A 137 -16.13 -15.25 15.89
C SER A 137 -15.70 -14.33 14.74
N VAL A 138 -16.41 -14.36 13.61
CA VAL A 138 -16.21 -13.42 12.50
C VAL A 138 -17.04 -12.15 12.70
N GLN A 139 -18.31 -12.30 13.07
CA GLN A 139 -19.26 -11.19 13.16
C GLN A 139 -18.86 -10.14 14.19
N MET A 140 -18.49 -10.57 15.42
CA MET A 140 -18.21 -9.66 16.52
C MET A 140 -16.99 -8.75 16.29
N PRO A 141 -15.83 -9.26 15.81
CA PRO A 141 -14.70 -8.39 15.47
C PRO A 141 -15.02 -7.37 14.39
N TYR A 142 -15.74 -7.76 13.34
CA TYR A 142 -16.09 -6.82 12.26
C TYR A 142 -17.10 -5.76 12.71
N LEU A 143 -18.07 -6.09 13.57
CA LEU A 143 -18.96 -5.10 14.18
C LEU A 143 -18.20 -4.15 15.12
N GLY A 144 -17.24 -4.67 15.87
CA GLY A 144 -16.34 -3.84 16.70
C GLY A 144 -15.52 -2.86 15.85
N LEU A 145 -14.96 -3.35 14.73
CA LEU A 145 -14.24 -2.50 13.75
C LEU A 145 -15.16 -1.45 13.13
N ALA A 146 -16.39 -1.81 12.77
CA ALA A 146 -17.36 -0.86 12.24
C ALA A 146 -17.67 0.26 13.24
N GLY A 147 -17.93 -0.11 14.51
CA GLY A 147 -18.15 0.86 15.58
C GLY A 147 -16.95 1.79 15.79
N PHE A 148 -15.75 1.24 15.75
CA PHE A 148 -14.52 2.02 15.86
C PHE A 148 -14.34 2.99 14.68
N MET A 149 -14.60 2.55 13.45
CA MET A 149 -14.54 3.41 12.25
C MET A 149 -15.58 4.54 12.30
N ILE A 150 -16.79 4.26 12.79
CA ILE A 150 -17.83 5.28 12.98
C ILE A 150 -17.35 6.30 14.03
N LEU A 151 -16.79 5.84 15.15
CA LEU A 151 -16.20 6.71 16.17
C LEU A 151 -15.12 7.62 15.58
N LEU A 152 -14.22 7.07 14.75
CA LEU A 152 -13.19 7.87 14.08
C LEU A 152 -13.83 8.89 13.10
N ALA A 153 -14.84 8.51 12.33
CA ALA A 153 -15.55 9.42 11.44
C ALA A 153 -16.17 10.60 12.20
N VAL A 154 -16.83 10.34 13.32
CA VAL A 154 -17.41 11.36 14.21
C VAL A 154 -16.29 12.24 14.81
N THR A 155 -15.22 11.64 15.30
CA THR A 155 -14.08 12.37 15.85
C THR A 155 -13.50 13.34 14.82
N VAL A 156 -13.22 12.86 13.59
CA VAL A 156 -12.72 13.72 12.51
C VAL A 156 -13.73 14.81 12.15
N ALA A 157 -15.04 14.51 12.16
CA ALA A 157 -16.09 15.51 11.89
C ALA A 157 -16.06 16.67 12.89
N MET A 158 -15.84 16.34 14.18
CA MET A 158 -15.84 17.32 15.30
C MET A 158 -14.55 18.17 15.34
N ILE A 159 -13.42 17.64 14.92
CA ILE A 159 -12.14 18.36 14.94
C ILE A 159 -12.11 19.41 13.82
N LYS A 160 -11.68 20.63 14.15
CA LYS A 160 -11.41 21.68 13.16
C LYS A 160 -10.05 21.39 12.49
N LEU A 161 -10.10 20.82 11.31
CA LEU A 161 -8.92 20.56 10.50
C LEU A 161 -8.70 21.70 9.49
N PRO A 162 -7.44 22.08 9.18
CA PRO A 162 -7.13 23.07 8.14
C PRO A 162 -7.72 22.68 6.78
N ASP A 163 -8.19 23.65 6.02
CA ASP A 163 -8.68 23.38 4.64
C ASP A 163 -7.48 23.37 3.65
N ALA A 164 -6.93 22.17 3.43
CA ALA A 164 -5.82 21.99 2.52
C ALA A 164 -6.17 22.31 1.04
N ARG A 165 -7.45 22.51 0.69
CA ARG A 165 -7.81 23.02 -0.65
C ARG A 165 -7.35 24.45 -0.85
N GLN A 166 -7.39 25.28 0.19
CA GLN A 166 -6.89 26.65 0.12
C GLN A 166 -5.37 26.65 -0.11
N ILE A 167 -4.63 25.73 0.51
CA ILE A 167 -3.19 25.57 0.29
C ILE A 167 -2.93 25.17 -1.17
N ALA A 168 -3.66 24.16 -1.66
CA ALA A 168 -3.51 23.68 -3.04
C ALA A 168 -3.92 24.75 -4.08
N GLN A 169 -4.89 25.59 -3.78
CA GLN A 169 -5.28 26.71 -4.64
C GLN A 169 -4.22 27.81 -4.66
N ALA A 170 -3.66 28.16 -3.49
CA ALA A 170 -2.57 29.13 -3.41
C ALA A 170 -1.31 28.69 -4.19
N GLU A 171 -0.98 27.38 -4.14
CA GLU A 171 0.09 26.82 -4.99
C GLU A 171 -0.24 26.96 -6.49
N THR A 172 -1.52 26.83 -6.88
CA THR A 172 -1.92 26.99 -8.28
C THR A 172 -1.80 28.43 -8.76
N GLU A 173 -2.12 29.40 -7.90
CA GLU A 173 -2.00 30.84 -8.22
C GLU A 173 -0.54 31.27 -8.37
N HIS A 174 0.38 30.65 -7.64
CA HIS A 174 1.80 30.90 -7.80
C HIS A 174 2.42 30.18 -9.01
N ASN A 175 1.87 29.03 -9.39
CA ASN A 175 2.36 28.21 -10.51
C ASN A 175 1.42 28.35 -11.73
N HIS A 176 1.49 29.48 -12.46
CA HIS A 176 0.82 29.65 -13.75
C HIS A 176 1.53 28.85 -14.86
N ASP A 177 1.47 27.52 -14.79
CA ASP A 177 2.14 26.62 -15.76
C ASP A 177 1.32 26.34 -17.01
N GLY A 178 0.13 26.94 -17.14
CA GLY A 178 -0.78 26.80 -18.30
C GLY A 178 -1.34 25.40 -18.52
N LYS A 179 -1.08 24.44 -17.61
CA LYS A 179 -1.56 23.06 -17.73
C LYS A 179 -3.06 22.96 -17.42
N THR A 180 -3.75 22.25 -18.30
CA THR A 180 -5.22 22.08 -18.23
C THR A 180 -5.63 20.69 -17.76
N SER A 181 -4.67 19.77 -17.57
CA SER A 181 -4.92 18.39 -17.18
C SER A 181 -3.80 17.84 -16.30
N VAL A 182 -4.18 17.01 -15.33
CA VAL A 182 -3.26 16.30 -14.45
C VAL A 182 -2.27 15.40 -15.21
N TRP A 183 -2.68 14.88 -16.37
CA TRP A 183 -1.85 14.02 -17.21
C TRP A 183 -0.67 14.73 -17.88
N GLN A 184 -0.65 16.06 -17.89
CA GLN A 184 0.47 16.85 -18.43
C GLN A 184 1.65 16.95 -17.47
N TYR A 185 1.48 16.51 -16.21
CA TYR A 185 2.55 16.48 -15.22
C TYR A 185 3.32 15.15 -15.32
N LYS A 186 4.45 15.16 -16.02
CA LYS A 186 5.23 13.95 -16.29
C LYS A 186 5.68 13.24 -15.02
N HIS A 187 6.12 13.98 -13.99
CA HIS A 187 6.56 13.39 -12.72
C HIS A 187 5.41 12.67 -12.00
N MET A 188 4.17 13.12 -12.15
CA MET A 188 3.00 12.43 -11.63
C MET A 188 2.77 11.10 -12.36
N VAL A 189 2.79 11.11 -13.70
CA VAL A 189 2.60 9.89 -14.50
C VAL A 189 3.70 8.88 -14.23
N LEU A 190 4.97 9.33 -14.19
CA LEU A 190 6.11 8.49 -13.86
C LEU A 190 6.05 8.01 -12.41
N GLY A 191 5.53 8.82 -11.49
CA GLY A 191 5.28 8.43 -10.10
C GLY A 191 4.21 7.34 -9.98
N ALA A 192 3.14 7.41 -10.78
CA ALA A 192 2.13 6.35 -10.83
C ALA A 192 2.74 5.02 -11.31
N VAL A 193 3.57 5.03 -12.37
CA VAL A 193 4.33 3.84 -12.77
C VAL A 193 5.30 3.39 -11.67
N GLY A 194 5.90 4.33 -10.94
CA GLY A 194 6.75 4.06 -9.78
C GLY A 194 6.02 3.32 -8.67
N ILE A 195 4.79 3.73 -8.35
CA ILE A 195 3.94 3.03 -7.37
C ILE A 195 3.53 1.64 -7.88
N PHE A 196 3.19 1.51 -9.17
CA PHE A 196 2.89 0.21 -9.77
C PHE A 196 4.07 -0.76 -9.63
N CYS A 197 5.26 -0.32 -9.99
CA CYS A 197 6.48 -1.10 -9.85
C CYS A 197 6.81 -1.42 -8.38
N TYR A 198 6.68 -0.42 -7.49
CA TYR A 198 7.01 -0.60 -6.08
C TYR A 198 6.09 -1.62 -5.40
N VAL A 199 4.77 -1.38 -5.45
CA VAL A 199 3.80 -2.27 -4.79
C VAL A 199 3.84 -3.64 -5.44
N GLY A 200 3.99 -3.69 -6.77
CA GLY A 200 4.14 -4.93 -7.51
C GLY A 200 5.36 -5.74 -7.07
N GLY A 201 6.53 -5.13 -7.00
CA GLY A 201 7.77 -5.76 -6.57
C GLY A 201 7.74 -6.19 -5.11
N GLU A 202 7.26 -5.32 -4.21
CA GLU A 202 7.12 -5.60 -2.77
C GLU A 202 6.23 -6.82 -2.52
N VAL A 203 5.03 -6.85 -3.11
CA VAL A 203 4.07 -7.94 -2.96
C VAL A 203 4.56 -9.22 -3.64
N ALA A 204 5.19 -9.14 -4.80
CA ALA A 204 5.76 -10.29 -5.49
C ALA A 204 6.86 -10.98 -4.68
N ILE A 205 7.74 -10.19 -4.06
CA ILE A 205 8.78 -10.72 -3.16
C ILE A 205 8.14 -11.37 -1.94
N GLY A 206 7.23 -10.67 -1.26
CA GLY A 206 6.59 -11.18 -0.05
C GLY A 206 5.76 -12.43 -0.27
N SER A 207 4.99 -12.51 -1.36
CA SER A 207 4.10 -13.63 -1.66
C SER A 207 4.85 -14.92 -2.00
N MET A 208 6.03 -14.83 -2.59
CA MET A 208 6.86 -15.99 -2.95
C MET A 208 7.91 -16.33 -1.88
N MET A 209 8.05 -15.51 -0.84
CA MET A 209 9.12 -15.62 0.16
C MET A 209 9.12 -16.99 0.85
N VAL A 210 7.98 -17.45 1.34
CA VAL A 210 7.88 -18.75 2.03
C VAL A 210 8.36 -19.88 1.14
N ASN A 211 7.93 -19.91 -0.13
CA ASN A 211 8.35 -20.93 -1.10
C ASN A 211 9.87 -20.91 -1.34
N VAL A 212 10.49 -19.72 -1.36
CA VAL A 212 11.94 -19.59 -1.49
C VAL A 212 12.65 -20.11 -0.24
N LEU A 213 12.15 -19.73 0.94
CA LEU A 213 12.75 -20.16 2.21
C LEU A 213 12.69 -21.68 2.39
N GLU A 214 11.60 -22.31 1.95
CA GLU A 214 11.45 -23.77 1.97
C GLU A 214 12.37 -24.44 0.94
N LYS A 215 12.26 -24.07 -0.35
CA LYS A 215 12.91 -24.79 -1.45
C LYS A 215 14.38 -24.45 -1.60
N VAL A 216 14.81 -23.24 -1.24
CA VAL A 216 16.18 -22.74 -1.48
C VAL A 216 17.00 -22.75 -0.20
N ALA A 217 16.43 -22.40 0.95
CA ALA A 217 17.14 -22.40 2.23
C ALA A 217 16.90 -23.67 3.06
N GLY A 218 15.98 -24.55 2.64
CA GLY A 218 15.70 -25.84 3.29
C GLY A 218 14.99 -25.68 4.64
N LEU A 219 14.24 -24.61 4.85
CA LEU A 219 13.46 -24.40 6.07
C LEU A 219 12.15 -25.18 6.03
N ASP A 220 11.66 -25.59 7.18
CA ASP A 220 10.29 -26.07 7.31
C ASP A 220 9.29 -24.89 7.18
N HIS A 221 8.03 -25.21 6.87
CA HIS A 221 6.98 -24.22 6.59
C HIS A 221 6.79 -23.21 7.74
N GLU A 222 6.78 -23.71 8.99
CA GLU A 222 6.58 -22.88 10.18
C GLU A 222 7.71 -21.86 10.35
N LYS A 223 8.96 -22.32 10.23
CA LYS A 223 10.13 -21.42 10.29
C LYS A 223 10.14 -20.44 9.13
N ALA A 224 9.83 -20.89 7.91
CA ALA A 224 9.75 -20.03 6.74
C ALA A 224 8.71 -18.91 6.94
N ALA A 225 7.52 -19.22 7.46
CA ALA A 225 6.49 -18.23 7.79
C ALA A 225 6.97 -17.24 8.87
N ASN A 226 7.68 -17.72 9.90
CA ASN A 226 8.23 -16.84 10.94
C ASN A 226 9.32 -15.91 10.40
N TYR A 227 10.16 -16.37 9.46
CA TYR A 227 11.15 -15.51 8.80
C TYR A 227 10.52 -14.44 7.91
N LEU A 228 9.35 -14.70 7.30
CA LEU A 228 8.61 -13.69 6.54
C LEU A 228 8.25 -12.47 7.39
N ALA A 229 8.02 -12.65 8.70
CA ALA A 229 7.81 -11.55 9.62
C ALA A 229 8.99 -10.57 9.69
N LEU A 230 10.22 -11.04 9.45
CA LEU A 230 11.40 -10.16 9.39
C LEU A 230 11.38 -9.24 8.16
N TYR A 231 10.86 -9.71 7.03
CA TYR A 231 10.69 -8.89 5.83
C TYR A 231 9.75 -7.70 6.11
N TRP A 232 8.57 -7.96 6.67
CA TRP A 232 7.61 -6.91 7.00
C TRP A 232 8.04 -6.06 8.20
N GLY A 233 8.66 -6.67 9.19
CA GLY A 233 9.26 -6.00 10.35
C GLY A 233 10.41 -5.07 9.93
N GLY A 234 11.23 -5.49 8.98
CA GLY A 234 12.26 -4.66 8.37
C GLY A 234 11.68 -3.41 7.73
N ALA A 235 10.57 -3.54 7.01
CA ALA A 235 9.89 -2.39 6.42
C ALA A 235 9.38 -1.41 7.50
N MET A 236 8.86 -1.91 8.62
CA MET A 236 8.43 -1.07 9.74
C MET A 236 9.61 -0.30 10.37
N VAL A 237 10.69 -1.01 10.72
CA VAL A 237 11.90 -0.40 11.30
C VAL A 237 12.50 0.62 10.33
N GLY A 238 12.58 0.27 9.06
CA GLY A 238 13.10 1.17 8.03
C GLY A 238 12.27 2.44 7.83
N ARG A 239 10.94 2.40 8.04
CA ARG A 239 10.08 3.60 7.99
C ARG A 239 10.38 4.56 9.13
N PHE A 240 10.52 4.06 10.35
CA PHE A 240 10.93 4.91 11.48
C PHE A 240 12.33 5.49 11.25
N ALA A 241 13.31 4.67 10.92
CA ALA A 241 14.68 5.12 10.65
C ALA A 241 14.73 6.10 9.46
N GLY A 242 14.03 5.80 8.37
CA GLY A 242 13.98 6.62 7.16
C GLY A 242 13.40 8.00 7.41
N THR A 243 12.42 8.13 8.31
CA THR A 243 11.87 9.44 8.72
C THR A 243 12.96 10.35 9.27
N PHE A 244 13.80 9.85 10.18
CA PHE A 244 14.90 10.64 10.75
C PHE A 244 16.05 10.87 9.77
N ILE A 245 16.34 9.89 8.89
CA ILE A 245 17.37 10.03 7.85
C ILE A 245 17.00 11.13 6.85
N MET A 246 15.72 11.23 6.48
CA MET A 246 15.22 12.27 5.57
C MET A 246 15.25 13.68 6.16
N ASP A 247 15.59 13.85 7.44
CA ASP A 247 15.93 15.16 8.01
C ASP A 247 17.26 15.71 7.49
N LYS A 248 18.17 14.82 7.09
CA LYS A 248 19.54 15.16 6.67
C LYS A 248 19.80 14.85 5.19
N VAL A 249 19.06 13.89 4.61
CA VAL A 249 19.23 13.40 3.24
C VAL A 249 17.98 13.72 2.42
N LYS A 250 18.16 14.19 1.19
CA LYS A 250 17.04 14.45 0.29
C LYS A 250 16.27 13.15 0.01
N ALA A 251 14.94 13.23 0.04
CA ALA A 251 14.05 12.07 -0.11
C ALA A 251 14.32 11.27 -1.41
N ASN A 252 14.53 11.95 -2.54
CA ASN A 252 14.86 11.30 -3.80
C ASN A 252 16.21 10.56 -3.79
N GLN A 253 17.21 11.08 -3.07
CA GLN A 253 18.52 10.42 -2.95
C GLN A 253 18.41 9.16 -2.08
N LEU A 254 17.67 9.23 -0.98
CA LEU A 254 17.43 8.08 -0.13
C LEU A 254 16.59 7.02 -0.86
N LEU A 255 15.61 7.44 -1.66
CA LEU A 255 14.83 6.55 -2.53
C LEU A 255 15.73 5.83 -3.55
N ALA A 256 16.62 6.58 -4.23
CA ALA A 256 17.55 6.00 -5.21
C ALA A 256 18.50 4.98 -4.54
N PHE A 257 19.03 5.31 -3.36
CA PHE A 257 19.88 4.41 -2.59
C PHE A 257 19.12 3.13 -2.22
N ASN A 258 17.97 3.24 -1.59
CA ASN A 258 17.17 2.11 -1.15
C ASN A 258 16.78 1.19 -2.32
N ALA A 259 16.32 1.77 -3.44
CA ALA A 259 15.94 0.99 -4.62
C ALA A 259 17.16 0.31 -5.27
N SER A 260 18.31 0.97 -5.30
CA SER A 260 19.55 0.37 -5.82
C SER A 260 20.02 -0.79 -4.97
N VAL A 261 19.99 -0.65 -3.64
CA VAL A 261 20.36 -1.74 -2.71
C VAL A 261 19.38 -2.90 -2.83
N ALA A 262 18.06 -2.64 -2.87
CA ALA A 262 17.06 -3.68 -3.04
C ALA A 262 17.27 -4.45 -4.35
N GLY A 263 17.50 -3.74 -5.47
CA GLY A 263 17.82 -4.36 -6.75
C GLY A 263 19.10 -5.21 -6.72
N ALA A 264 20.16 -4.70 -6.09
CA ALA A 264 21.43 -5.44 -5.91
C ALA A 264 21.24 -6.70 -5.05
N LEU A 265 20.44 -6.63 -3.99
CA LEU A 265 20.12 -7.78 -3.14
C LEU A 265 19.31 -8.85 -3.91
N ILE A 266 18.42 -8.45 -4.82
CA ILE A 266 17.75 -9.42 -5.71
C ILE A 266 18.76 -10.12 -6.61
N VAL A 267 19.64 -9.36 -7.28
CA VAL A 267 20.66 -9.94 -8.15
C VAL A 267 21.56 -10.90 -7.36
N LEU A 268 21.98 -10.48 -6.15
CA LEU A 268 22.76 -11.33 -5.26
C LEU A 268 21.99 -12.61 -4.90
N ALA A 269 20.71 -12.54 -4.60
CA ALA A 269 19.90 -13.71 -4.29
C ALA A 269 19.81 -14.68 -5.48
N ILE A 270 19.60 -14.16 -6.70
CA ILE A 270 19.49 -14.97 -7.91
C ILE A 270 20.81 -15.74 -8.17
N VAL A 271 21.94 -15.07 -8.01
CA VAL A 271 23.27 -15.64 -8.34
C VAL A 271 23.77 -16.60 -7.27
N SER A 272 23.55 -16.31 -5.99
CA SER A 272 24.17 -17.05 -4.90
C SER A 272 23.36 -18.26 -4.43
N GLY A 273 22.03 -18.20 -4.44
CA GLY A 273 21.19 -19.27 -3.88
C GLY A 273 21.33 -19.47 -2.37
N GLY A 274 20.74 -20.54 -1.85
CA GLY A 274 20.89 -21.00 -0.47
C GLY A 274 20.59 -19.93 0.61
N LYS A 275 21.36 -19.96 1.70
CA LYS A 275 21.18 -19.02 2.83
C LYS A 275 21.49 -17.57 2.45
N VAL A 276 22.38 -17.33 1.48
CA VAL A 276 22.68 -15.97 1.01
C VAL A 276 21.48 -15.38 0.32
N ALA A 277 20.81 -16.13 -0.55
CA ALA A 277 19.54 -15.69 -1.17
C ALA A 277 18.46 -15.38 -0.11
N MET A 278 18.33 -16.25 0.88
CA MET A 278 17.40 -16.05 2.00
C MET A 278 17.59 -14.68 2.67
N TRP A 279 18.80 -14.42 3.17
CA TRP A 279 19.07 -13.18 3.91
C TRP A 279 19.03 -11.94 3.02
N SER A 280 19.46 -12.08 1.75
CA SER A 280 19.34 -10.99 0.76
C SER A 280 17.89 -10.58 0.54
N LEU A 281 16.99 -11.55 0.32
CA LEU A 281 15.57 -11.25 0.07
C LEU A 281 14.87 -10.71 1.33
N LEU A 282 15.18 -11.24 2.51
CA LEU A 282 14.64 -10.74 3.78
C LEU A 282 15.07 -9.30 4.05
N ALA A 283 16.34 -8.97 3.76
CA ALA A 283 16.87 -7.62 3.96
C ALA A 283 16.18 -6.56 3.05
N ILE A 284 15.62 -6.95 1.90
CA ILE A 284 14.91 -6.04 1.01
C ILE A 284 13.75 -5.33 1.73
N GLY A 285 13.12 -6.00 2.69
CA GLY A 285 12.04 -5.39 3.49
C GLY A 285 12.47 -4.07 4.14
N LEU A 286 13.68 -4.00 4.68
CA LEU A 286 14.21 -2.77 5.27
C LEU A 286 14.32 -1.63 4.25
N PHE A 287 14.76 -1.93 3.03
CA PHE A 287 14.95 -0.94 1.96
C PHE A 287 13.64 -0.56 1.26
N ASN A 288 12.62 -1.41 1.30
CA ASN A 288 11.28 -1.10 0.80
C ASN A 288 10.58 0.01 1.59
N SER A 289 10.98 0.21 2.81
CA SER A 289 10.30 0.99 3.85
C SER A 289 9.79 2.36 3.42
N ILE A 290 10.65 3.18 2.81
CA ILE A 290 10.33 4.57 2.45
C ILE A 290 9.79 4.74 1.02
N MET A 291 9.77 3.67 0.21
CA MET A 291 9.55 3.82 -1.23
C MET A 291 8.16 4.36 -1.55
N PHE A 292 7.09 3.75 -0.99
CA PHE A 292 5.73 4.23 -1.23
C PHE A 292 5.55 5.71 -0.87
N PRO A 293 5.80 6.13 0.38
CA PRO A 293 5.57 7.52 0.77
C PRO A 293 6.42 8.52 -0.01
N THR A 294 7.65 8.13 -0.36
CA THR A 294 8.54 9.02 -1.12
C THR A 294 8.11 9.14 -2.58
N ILE A 295 7.78 8.03 -3.26
CA ILE A 295 7.28 8.08 -4.65
C ILE A 295 5.97 8.86 -4.70
N PHE A 296 5.06 8.63 -3.75
CA PHE A 296 3.77 9.33 -3.67
C PHE A 296 3.98 10.84 -3.50
N SER A 297 4.77 11.25 -2.51
CA SER A 297 4.98 12.69 -2.24
C SER A 297 5.70 13.40 -3.38
N LEU A 298 6.71 12.78 -4.00
CA LEU A 298 7.40 13.33 -5.16
C LEU A 298 6.49 13.39 -6.39
N GLY A 299 5.64 12.38 -6.60
CA GLY A 299 4.69 12.32 -7.71
C GLY A 299 3.53 13.30 -7.59
N THR A 300 3.18 13.72 -6.38
CA THR A 300 2.11 14.69 -6.13
C THR A 300 2.62 16.11 -5.88
N HIS A 301 3.93 16.34 -5.88
CA HIS A 301 4.54 17.63 -5.56
C HIS A 301 4.18 18.71 -6.59
N GLY A 302 3.78 19.89 -6.12
CA GLY A 302 3.56 21.07 -6.97
C GLY A 302 2.37 20.96 -7.95
N LEU A 303 1.39 20.08 -7.70
CA LEU A 303 0.24 19.88 -8.58
C LEU A 303 -0.95 20.82 -8.28
N GLY A 304 -0.88 21.55 -7.18
CA GLY A 304 -1.93 22.50 -6.79
C GLY A 304 -3.33 21.88 -6.81
N LYS A 305 -4.26 22.47 -7.57
CA LYS A 305 -5.65 21.99 -7.69
C LYS A 305 -5.79 20.54 -8.19
N TYR A 306 -4.79 20.01 -8.90
CA TYR A 306 -4.82 18.64 -9.42
C TYR A 306 -4.35 17.58 -8.43
N THR A 307 -3.91 17.96 -7.22
CA THR A 307 -3.35 17.04 -6.21
C THR A 307 -4.31 15.90 -5.85
N SER A 308 -5.61 16.18 -5.71
CA SER A 308 -6.63 15.15 -5.42
C SER A 308 -6.78 14.14 -6.56
N GLN A 309 -6.81 14.62 -7.81
CA GLN A 309 -6.89 13.75 -9.00
C GLN A 309 -5.63 12.92 -9.15
N ALA A 310 -4.47 13.53 -8.96
CA ALA A 310 -3.17 12.85 -8.99
C ALA A 310 -3.08 11.75 -7.93
N SER A 311 -3.54 12.02 -6.70
CA SER A 311 -3.62 11.01 -5.65
C SER A 311 -4.48 9.81 -6.09
N GLY A 312 -5.63 10.06 -6.71
CA GLY A 312 -6.47 8.99 -7.26
C GLY A 312 -5.75 8.15 -8.32
N ILE A 313 -5.02 8.78 -9.25
CA ILE A 313 -4.27 8.10 -10.30
C ILE A 313 -3.12 7.28 -9.70
N ILE A 314 -2.32 7.87 -8.81
CA ILE A 314 -1.21 7.20 -8.16
C ILE A 314 -1.70 6.03 -7.29
N CYS A 315 -2.81 6.19 -6.56
CA CYS A 315 -3.39 5.10 -5.78
C CYS A 315 -3.97 3.99 -6.67
N SER A 316 -4.49 4.29 -7.89
CA SER A 316 -4.94 3.23 -8.80
C SER A 316 -3.80 2.31 -9.24
N ALA A 317 -2.58 2.84 -9.32
CA ALA A 317 -1.37 2.09 -9.67
C ALA A 317 -0.97 1.03 -8.61
N ILE A 318 -1.55 1.06 -7.39
CA ILE A 318 -1.41 0.02 -6.37
C ILE A 318 -1.85 -1.36 -6.91
N VAL A 319 -2.65 -1.40 -7.99
CA VAL A 319 -2.99 -2.64 -8.70
C VAL A 319 -1.76 -3.44 -9.19
N GLY A 320 -0.58 -2.82 -9.27
CA GLY A 320 0.68 -3.52 -9.48
C GLY A 320 0.89 -4.70 -8.53
N GLY A 321 0.40 -4.58 -7.28
CA GLY A 321 0.40 -5.67 -6.28
C GLY A 321 -0.47 -6.89 -6.63
N ALA A 322 -1.38 -6.78 -7.61
CA ALA A 322 -2.07 -7.93 -8.17
C ALA A 322 -1.35 -8.50 -9.41
N LEU A 323 -0.84 -7.62 -10.28
CA LEU A 323 -0.37 -8.01 -11.61
C LEU A 323 1.08 -8.51 -11.62
N ILE A 324 1.98 -7.85 -10.91
CA ILE A 324 3.41 -8.22 -10.89
C ILE A 324 3.64 -9.60 -10.22
N PRO A 325 3.01 -9.94 -9.08
CA PRO A 325 3.15 -11.28 -8.50
C PRO A 325 2.69 -12.39 -9.45
N VAL A 326 1.60 -12.17 -10.20
CA VAL A 326 1.12 -13.13 -11.20
C VAL A 326 2.14 -13.30 -12.33
N ALA A 327 2.69 -12.21 -12.84
CA ALA A 327 3.74 -12.26 -13.86
C ALA A 327 4.99 -12.98 -13.34
N GLN A 328 5.46 -12.65 -12.13
CA GLN A 328 6.62 -13.31 -11.51
C GLN A 328 6.35 -14.80 -11.27
N GLY A 329 5.13 -15.17 -10.84
CA GLY A 329 4.72 -16.56 -10.69
C GLY A 329 4.77 -17.36 -11.99
N ALA A 330 4.24 -16.79 -13.08
CA ALA A 330 4.30 -17.42 -14.40
C ALA A 330 5.76 -17.64 -14.88
N PHE A 331 6.67 -16.71 -14.61
CA PHE A 331 8.09 -16.93 -14.87
C PHE A 331 8.70 -17.97 -13.93
N ALA A 332 8.29 -18.02 -12.66
CA ALA A 332 8.79 -19.03 -11.72
C ALA A 332 8.46 -20.45 -12.15
N ASP A 333 7.31 -20.66 -12.80
CA ASP A 333 6.91 -21.96 -13.36
C ASP A 333 7.76 -22.39 -14.55
N THR A 334 8.36 -21.44 -15.28
CA THR A 334 9.13 -21.71 -16.51
C THR A 334 10.64 -21.72 -16.32
N ILE A 335 11.18 -20.74 -15.58
CA ILE A 335 12.65 -20.55 -15.42
C ILE A 335 13.12 -20.83 -14.00
N GLY A 336 12.20 -21.16 -13.09
CA GLY A 336 12.52 -21.45 -11.69
C GLY A 336 12.32 -20.26 -10.76
N LEU A 337 12.22 -20.59 -9.45
CA LEU A 337 11.75 -19.69 -8.41
C LEU A 337 12.66 -18.46 -8.20
N LEU A 338 13.99 -18.67 -8.06
CA LEU A 338 14.93 -17.56 -7.87
C LEU A 338 15.13 -16.71 -9.13
N PRO A 339 15.34 -17.26 -10.31
CA PRO A 339 15.48 -16.46 -11.52
C PRO A 339 14.28 -15.56 -11.78
N ALA A 340 13.05 -15.99 -11.44
CA ALA A 340 11.84 -15.21 -11.65
C ALA A 340 11.84 -13.84 -10.92
N TYR A 341 12.66 -13.66 -9.90
CA TYR A 341 12.82 -12.38 -9.22
C TYR A 341 13.41 -11.26 -10.10
N PHE A 342 13.88 -11.60 -11.33
CA PHE A 342 14.26 -10.57 -12.30
C PHE A 342 13.12 -9.59 -12.59
N VAL A 343 11.86 -10.03 -12.50
CA VAL A 343 10.67 -9.18 -12.66
C VAL A 343 10.66 -8.07 -11.61
N SER A 344 10.87 -8.44 -10.34
CA SER A 344 11.01 -7.46 -9.26
C SER A 344 12.26 -6.58 -9.44
N ALA A 345 13.38 -7.13 -9.91
CA ALA A 345 14.60 -6.34 -10.18
C ALA A 345 14.35 -5.24 -11.22
N ILE A 346 13.60 -5.52 -12.29
CA ILE A 346 13.19 -4.51 -13.28
C ILE A 346 12.35 -3.41 -12.62
N CYS A 347 11.44 -3.78 -11.73
CA CYS A 347 10.65 -2.81 -10.98
C CYS A 347 11.54 -1.87 -10.15
N TYR A 348 12.53 -2.39 -9.44
CA TYR A 348 13.45 -1.55 -8.66
C TYR A 348 14.36 -0.70 -9.54
N ALA A 349 14.79 -1.20 -10.70
CA ALA A 349 15.53 -0.39 -11.67
C ALA A 349 14.70 0.82 -12.16
N TYR A 350 13.39 0.62 -12.37
CA TYR A 350 12.50 1.73 -12.69
C TYR A 350 12.40 2.74 -11.53
N ILE A 351 12.33 2.29 -10.29
CA ILE A 351 12.28 3.18 -9.12
C ILE A 351 13.56 4.00 -9.02
N VAL A 352 14.73 3.42 -9.30
CA VAL A 352 16.00 4.16 -9.38
C VAL A 352 15.93 5.25 -10.45
N PHE A 353 15.44 4.93 -11.65
CA PHE A 353 15.22 5.92 -12.71
C PHE A 353 14.30 7.05 -12.25
N PHE A 354 13.16 6.72 -11.63
CA PHE A 354 12.23 7.72 -11.09
C PHE A 354 12.90 8.62 -10.06
N ALA A 355 13.63 8.04 -9.11
CA ALA A 355 14.32 8.75 -8.03
C ALA A 355 15.43 9.68 -8.51
N LEU A 356 16.08 9.37 -9.63
CA LEU A 356 17.18 10.17 -10.17
C LEU A 356 16.71 11.22 -11.19
N LYS A 357 15.72 10.90 -12.01
CA LYS A 357 15.28 11.73 -13.15
C LYS A 357 13.78 11.96 -13.18
N GLY A 358 12.97 10.91 -12.99
CA GLY A 358 11.53 10.94 -13.24
C GLY A 358 10.72 11.83 -12.30
N TYR A 359 11.23 12.10 -11.10
CA TYR A 359 10.57 12.94 -10.09
C TYR A 359 10.65 14.44 -10.37
N LYS A 360 11.55 14.87 -11.27
CA LYS A 360 11.77 16.28 -11.54
C LYS A 360 10.54 16.92 -12.16
N VAL A 361 10.14 18.03 -11.58
CA VAL A 361 9.12 18.90 -12.18
C VAL A 361 9.72 19.57 -13.41
N ASP A 362 8.97 19.65 -14.51
CA ASP A 362 9.43 20.35 -15.72
C ASP A 362 9.67 21.84 -15.41
N GLU A 363 10.93 22.27 -15.43
CA GLU A 363 11.36 23.66 -15.15
C GLU A 363 10.95 24.65 -16.26
N LYS A 364 10.09 24.30 -17.20
CA LYS A 364 9.68 25.15 -18.33
C LYS A 364 8.57 26.15 -18.01
N THR A 365 8.43 26.56 -16.74
CA THR A 365 7.50 27.63 -16.35
C THR A 365 7.98 28.33 -15.08
N ALA A 366 9.17 28.92 -15.11
CA ALA A 366 9.54 30.01 -14.23
C ALA A 366 9.50 31.31 -15.02
#